data_2fa7043d7d24e1c74fc35861ba90fb4d
#
_entry.id   2fa7043d7d24e1c74fc35861ba90fb4d
#
_cell.length_a   1.000
_cell.length_b   1.000
_cell.length_c   1.000
_cell.angle_alpha   90.00
_cell.angle_beta   90.00
_cell.angle_gamma   90.00
#
_symmetry.space_group_name_H-M   'P 1'
#
loop_
_entity.id
_entity.type
_entity.pdbx_description
1 polymer ?
#
loop_
_entity_poly.entity_id
_entity_poly.type
_entity_poly.pdbx_seq_one_letter_code
_entity_poly.pdbx_strand_id
1 'polypeptide(L)'
;IITGAANSIANDGYSHWMQDDHGWWLRFADNSYPKGQKRGPSGTAYVWELINGSWWAFDENGYAKIGWLRDDTFGGWFYIDPERGMQTGWVRLGGAWYYFHQVSDGRKGIMYAGRKTPDGYYVDENGAWMAKKNKSAGI
;
A
#
# COMPACT_ATOMS: atom_id res chain seq x y z
N ILE A 1 8.37 -10.61 1.43
CA ILE A 1 8.18 -11.15 2.77
C ILE A 1 8.40 -10.10 3.82
N ILE A 2 7.62 -10.15 4.87
CA ILE A 2 7.70 -9.22 5.97
C ILE A 2 8.71 -9.75 6.97
N THR A 3 9.99 -9.67 6.62
CA THR A 3 11.01 -10.33 7.41
C THR A 3 11.30 -9.60 8.72
N GLY A 4 11.34 -8.29 8.67
CA GLY A 4 11.64 -7.51 9.87
C GLY A 4 10.53 -7.56 10.90
N ALA A 5 9.34 -8.00 10.50
CA ALA A 5 8.18 -8.08 11.39
C ALA A 5 7.95 -9.49 11.92
N ALA A 6 8.71 -10.48 11.45
CA ALA A 6 8.52 -11.87 11.87
C ALA A 6 8.63 -11.96 13.39
N ASN A 7 7.59 -12.48 14.02
CA ASN A 7 7.50 -12.62 15.46
C ASN A 7 7.60 -11.32 16.23
N SER A 8 7.50 -10.18 15.53
CA SER A 8 7.51 -8.89 16.19
C SER A 8 6.19 -8.62 16.87
N ILE A 9 6.27 -7.98 18.03
CA ILE A 9 5.07 -7.50 18.70
C ILE A 9 4.71 -6.16 18.08
N ALA A 10 3.45 -5.98 17.72
CA ALA A 10 2.98 -4.72 17.17
C ALA A 10 3.02 -3.61 18.24
N ASN A 11 2.82 -2.38 17.79
CA ASN A 11 2.94 -1.22 18.68
C ASN A 11 1.93 -1.19 19.83
N ASP A 12 0.88 -2.01 19.79
CA ASP A 12 -0.04 -2.15 20.92
C ASP A 12 0.52 -3.02 22.03
N GLY A 13 1.67 -3.68 21.80
CA GLY A 13 2.32 -4.53 22.79
C GLY A 13 1.74 -5.94 22.91
N TYR A 14 0.72 -6.26 22.14
CA TYR A 14 0.02 -7.56 22.27
C TYR A 14 -0.11 -8.32 20.96
N SER A 15 -0.24 -7.62 19.86
CA SER A 15 -0.46 -8.26 18.56
C SER A 15 0.84 -8.80 18.00
N HIS A 16 0.76 -9.93 17.32
CA HIS A 16 1.93 -10.58 16.77
C HIS A 16 1.77 -10.84 15.29
N TRP A 17 2.85 -10.65 14.54
CA TRP A 17 2.92 -11.10 13.17
C TRP A 17 3.05 -12.62 13.14
N MET A 18 2.22 -13.24 12.34
CA MET A 18 2.18 -14.69 12.18
C MET A 18 2.41 -15.02 10.71
N GLN A 19 2.94 -16.21 10.45
CA GLN A 19 3.15 -16.68 9.10
C GLN A 19 2.67 -18.11 8.95
N ASP A 20 1.99 -18.39 7.84
CA ASP A 20 1.61 -19.74 7.45
C ASP A 20 1.93 -19.96 5.97
N ASP A 21 1.42 -21.03 5.37
CA ASP A 21 1.72 -21.35 3.97
C ASP A 21 1.23 -20.32 2.97
N HIS A 22 0.26 -19.50 3.37
CA HIS A 22 -0.35 -18.52 2.47
C HIS A 22 0.26 -17.14 2.63
N GLY A 23 0.95 -16.87 3.72
CA GLY A 23 1.59 -15.58 3.92
C GLY A 23 1.56 -15.10 5.35
N TRP A 24 1.72 -13.80 5.51
CA TRP A 24 1.77 -13.14 6.81
C TRP A 24 0.39 -12.60 7.19
N TRP A 25 0.06 -12.72 8.46
CA TRP A 25 -1.17 -12.18 9.03
C TRP A 25 -0.89 -11.67 10.43
N LEU A 26 -1.82 -10.89 10.98
CA LEU A 26 -1.67 -10.29 12.30
C LEU A 26 -2.66 -10.92 13.26
N ARG A 27 -2.17 -11.39 14.41
CA ARG A 27 -3.04 -11.94 15.44
C ARG A 27 -3.14 -10.94 16.58
N PHE A 28 -4.36 -10.55 16.91
CA PHE A 28 -4.63 -9.71 18.07
C PHE A 28 -4.59 -10.49 19.38
N ALA A 29 -4.56 -9.76 20.50
CA ALA A 29 -4.48 -10.37 21.82
C ALA A 29 -5.61 -11.36 22.11
N ASP A 30 -6.79 -11.14 21.55
CA ASP A 30 -7.96 -12.01 21.72
C ASP A 30 -8.02 -13.13 20.70
N ASN A 31 -6.94 -13.33 19.96
CA ASN A 31 -6.81 -14.33 18.89
C ASN A 31 -7.61 -14.04 17.63
N SER A 32 -8.26 -12.89 17.55
CA SER A 32 -8.85 -12.45 16.30
C SER A 32 -7.77 -11.87 15.37
N TYR A 33 -8.15 -11.56 14.16
CA TYR A 33 -7.24 -10.99 13.19
C TYR A 33 -7.99 -10.06 12.23
N PRO A 34 -7.30 -9.04 11.69
CA PRO A 34 -7.92 -8.15 10.73
C PRO A 34 -8.11 -8.87 9.40
N LYS A 35 -9.27 -8.74 8.82
CA LYS A 35 -9.51 -9.24 7.47
C LYS A 35 -10.48 -8.33 6.76
N GLY A 36 -10.22 -8.14 5.48
CA GLY A 36 -11.03 -7.30 4.63
C GLY A 36 -12.26 -8.03 4.12
N GLN A 37 -12.80 -7.52 3.04
CA GLN A 37 -14.05 -7.99 2.49
C GLN A 37 -13.94 -8.05 0.98
N LYS A 38 -14.34 -9.17 0.42
CA LYS A 38 -14.36 -9.26 -1.03
C LYS A 38 -15.50 -8.41 -1.57
N ARG A 39 -15.21 -7.65 -2.61
CA ARG A 39 -16.18 -6.77 -3.25
C ARG A 39 -16.25 -7.10 -4.73
N GLY A 40 -17.39 -7.65 -5.16
CA GLY A 40 -17.56 -8.03 -6.53
C GLY A 40 -16.62 -9.15 -6.97
N PRO A 41 -16.59 -9.45 -8.26
CA PRO A 41 -15.79 -10.57 -8.78
C PRO A 41 -14.28 -10.37 -8.66
N SER A 42 -13.83 -9.14 -8.67
CA SER A 42 -12.40 -8.86 -8.72
C SER A 42 -11.93 -7.79 -7.74
N GLY A 43 -12.81 -7.33 -6.86
CA GLY A 43 -12.47 -6.26 -5.94
C GLY A 43 -12.27 -6.75 -4.53
N THR A 44 -11.50 -6.00 -3.75
CA THR A 44 -11.31 -6.25 -2.33
C THR A 44 -11.30 -4.92 -1.61
N ALA A 45 -12.01 -4.87 -0.49
CA ALA A 45 -11.88 -3.79 0.47
C ALA A 45 -10.96 -4.29 1.56
N TYR A 46 -9.75 -3.75 1.60
CA TYR A 46 -8.74 -4.16 2.56
C TYR A 46 -9.02 -3.55 3.93
N VAL A 47 -8.58 -4.23 4.97
CA VAL A 47 -8.50 -3.63 6.29
C VAL A 47 -7.08 -3.15 6.49
N TRP A 48 -6.94 -1.88 6.86
CA TRP A 48 -5.64 -1.26 7.08
C TRP A 48 -5.37 -1.15 8.57
N GLU A 49 -4.15 -1.52 8.96
CA GLU A 49 -3.71 -1.42 10.35
C GLU A 49 -2.38 -0.68 10.40
N LEU A 50 -2.26 0.20 11.37
CA LEU A 50 -0.99 0.90 11.62
C LEU A 50 -0.21 0.08 12.64
N ILE A 51 0.91 -0.48 12.19
CA ILE A 51 1.71 -1.39 13.00
C ILE A 51 3.14 -0.89 13.01
N ASN A 52 3.63 -0.53 14.18
CA ASN A 52 4.99 -0.04 14.37
C ASN A 52 5.35 1.10 13.41
N GLY A 53 4.40 2.01 13.22
CA GLY A 53 4.60 3.20 12.40
C GLY A 53 4.36 3.03 10.91
N SER A 54 3.98 1.85 10.47
CA SER A 54 3.72 1.60 9.05
C SER A 54 2.32 1.06 8.84
N TRP A 55 1.70 1.45 7.74
CA TRP A 55 0.38 0.96 7.36
C TRP A 55 0.51 -0.34 6.58
N TRP A 56 -0.33 -1.31 6.94
CA TRP A 56 -0.39 -2.61 6.29
C TRP A 56 -1.84 -2.91 5.92
N ALA A 57 -2.05 -3.56 4.80
CA ALA A 57 -3.37 -3.88 4.30
C ALA A 57 -3.59 -5.40 4.33
N PHE A 58 -4.73 -5.82 4.85
CA PHE A 58 -5.06 -7.23 4.98
C PHE A 58 -6.25 -7.56 4.08
N ASP A 59 -6.12 -8.64 3.33
CA ASP A 59 -7.12 -9.03 2.35
C ASP A 59 -8.33 -9.73 2.98
N GLU A 60 -9.22 -10.24 2.16
CA GLU A 60 -10.45 -10.87 2.63
C GLU A 60 -10.21 -12.15 3.44
N ASN A 61 -9.03 -12.73 3.32
CA ASN A 61 -8.65 -13.92 4.09
C ASN A 61 -7.77 -13.58 5.28
N GLY A 62 -7.45 -12.32 5.46
CA GLY A 62 -6.64 -11.85 6.58
C GLY A 62 -5.15 -11.80 6.31
N TYR A 63 -4.72 -12.04 5.08
CA TYR A 63 -3.29 -11.99 4.77
C TYR A 63 -2.85 -10.60 4.37
N ALA A 64 -1.65 -10.22 4.81
CA ALA A 64 -1.06 -8.95 4.43
C ALA A 64 -0.76 -8.95 2.93
N LYS A 65 -1.24 -7.93 2.25
CA LYS A 65 -1.00 -7.77 0.82
C LYS A 65 0.33 -7.08 0.62
N ILE A 66 1.17 -7.66 -0.21
CA ILE A 66 2.50 -7.12 -0.52
C ILE A 66 2.53 -6.74 -1.99
N GLY A 67 3.21 -5.64 -2.29
CA GLY A 67 3.34 -5.16 -3.66
C GLY A 67 2.22 -4.21 -4.03
N TRP A 68 1.90 -4.18 -5.31
CA TRP A 68 0.83 -3.33 -5.82
C TRP A 68 -0.53 -3.83 -5.35
N LEU A 69 -1.36 -2.90 -4.90
CA LEU A 69 -2.75 -3.23 -4.62
C LEU A 69 -3.65 -2.07 -5.00
N ARG A 70 -4.86 -2.40 -5.43
CA ARG A 70 -5.89 -1.41 -5.63
C ARG A 70 -6.98 -1.63 -4.59
N ASP A 71 -7.25 -0.59 -3.81
CA ASP A 71 -8.27 -0.66 -2.77
C ASP A 71 -9.55 -0.01 -3.29
N ASP A 72 -10.62 -0.78 -3.39
CA ASP A 72 -11.89 -0.29 -3.91
C ASP A 72 -12.51 0.77 -3.00
N THR A 73 -12.22 0.73 -1.72
CA THR A 73 -12.74 1.75 -0.79
C THR A 73 -12.20 3.13 -1.12
N PHE A 74 -10.93 3.22 -1.47
CA PHE A 74 -10.29 4.50 -1.80
C PHE A 74 -10.25 4.77 -3.30
N GLY A 75 -10.50 3.75 -4.11
CA GLY A 75 -10.51 3.89 -5.55
C GLY A 75 -9.16 4.18 -6.16
N GLY A 76 -8.09 3.68 -5.55
CA GLY A 76 -6.76 3.98 -6.04
C GLY A 76 -5.75 2.89 -5.75
N TRP A 77 -4.55 3.09 -6.28
CA TRP A 77 -3.45 2.15 -6.18
C TRP A 77 -2.51 2.55 -5.05
N PHE A 78 -1.98 1.55 -4.37
CA PHE A 78 -0.99 1.68 -3.29
C PHE A 78 0.13 0.70 -3.57
N TYR A 79 1.27 0.93 -2.96
CA TYR A 79 2.35 -0.04 -2.99
C TYR A 79 2.80 -0.37 -1.57
N ILE A 80 2.83 -1.65 -1.25
CA ILE A 80 3.21 -2.13 0.08
C ILE A 80 4.56 -2.83 -0.03
N ASP A 81 5.57 -2.20 0.53
CA ASP A 81 6.90 -2.79 0.59
C ASP A 81 6.89 -3.95 1.60
N PRO A 82 7.52 -5.09 1.27
CA PRO A 82 7.47 -6.24 2.18
C PRO A 82 8.08 -6.00 3.55
N GLU A 83 8.95 -5.00 3.69
CA GLU A 83 9.57 -4.70 4.98
C GLU A 83 9.13 -3.38 5.57
N ARG A 84 8.78 -2.42 4.73
CA ARG A 84 8.47 -1.06 5.17
C ARG A 84 6.98 -0.74 5.22
N GLY A 85 6.16 -1.56 4.60
CA GLY A 85 4.73 -1.29 4.53
C GLY A 85 4.35 -0.33 3.43
N MET A 86 3.24 0.37 3.60
CA MET A 86 2.72 1.31 2.61
C MET A 86 3.73 2.41 2.30
N GLN A 87 4.00 2.60 1.02
CA GLN A 87 4.98 3.59 0.58
C GLN A 87 4.34 4.93 0.28
N THR A 88 5.10 6.00 0.47
CA THR A 88 4.69 7.36 0.15
C THR A 88 5.83 8.08 -0.55
N GLY A 89 5.48 9.18 -1.26
CA GLY A 89 6.48 9.94 -2.00
C GLY A 89 6.91 9.22 -3.25
N TRP A 90 8.10 9.55 -3.71
CA TRP A 90 8.66 8.93 -4.92
C TRP A 90 9.24 7.56 -4.61
N VAL A 91 8.84 6.58 -5.40
CA VAL A 91 9.33 5.21 -5.25
C VAL A 91 9.63 4.65 -6.63
N ARG A 92 10.79 4.03 -6.79
CA ARG A 92 11.16 3.40 -8.04
C ARG A 92 10.78 1.94 -8.03
N LEU A 93 9.94 1.55 -8.97
CA LEU A 93 9.42 0.19 -9.04
C LEU A 93 9.46 -0.28 -10.49
N GLY A 94 10.13 -1.40 -10.73
CA GLY A 94 10.18 -1.96 -12.06
C GLY A 94 10.78 -1.05 -13.12
N GLY A 95 11.71 -0.20 -12.74
CA GLY A 95 12.38 0.70 -13.68
C GLY A 95 11.67 2.03 -13.92
N ALA A 96 10.56 2.27 -13.28
CA ALA A 96 9.84 3.53 -13.38
C ALA A 96 9.65 4.16 -12.02
N TRP A 97 9.49 5.48 -11.99
CA TRP A 97 9.23 6.22 -10.77
C TRP A 97 7.75 6.51 -10.64
N TYR A 98 7.22 6.29 -9.43
CA TYR A 98 5.81 6.54 -9.09
C TYR A 98 5.74 7.44 -7.87
N TYR A 99 4.68 8.24 -7.78
CA TYR A 99 4.49 9.12 -6.64
C TYR A 99 3.25 8.73 -5.87
N PHE A 100 3.41 8.52 -4.57
CA PHE A 100 2.32 8.16 -3.66
C PHE A 100 2.08 9.30 -2.69
N HIS A 101 0.82 9.62 -2.45
CA HIS A 101 0.42 10.78 -1.67
C HIS A 101 1.01 10.73 -0.26
N GLN A 102 1.63 11.84 0.16
CA GLN A 102 2.36 11.88 1.44
C GLN A 102 1.54 12.40 2.61
N VAL A 103 0.48 13.15 2.36
CA VAL A 103 -0.25 13.85 3.41
C VAL A 103 -1.31 12.94 4.02
N SER A 104 -1.39 12.94 5.36
CA SER A 104 -2.39 12.16 6.09
C SER A 104 -3.71 12.91 6.10
N ASP A 105 -4.40 12.89 4.98
CA ASP A 105 -5.68 13.59 4.78
C ASP A 105 -6.79 12.65 4.33
N GLY A 106 -6.63 11.36 4.61
CA GLY A 106 -7.58 10.33 4.18
C GLY A 106 -7.20 9.70 2.87
N ARG A 107 -6.16 10.19 2.19
CA ARG A 107 -5.71 9.69 0.90
C ARG A 107 -4.23 9.30 0.91
N LYS A 108 -3.60 9.24 2.08
CA LYS A 108 -2.17 8.93 2.17
C LYS A 108 -1.86 7.58 1.51
N GLY A 109 -0.84 7.58 0.68
CA GLY A 109 -0.40 6.38 -0.01
C GLY A 109 -1.03 6.17 -1.38
N ILE A 110 -2.03 6.95 -1.77
CA ILE A 110 -2.65 6.80 -3.08
C ILE A 110 -1.72 7.28 -4.18
N MET A 111 -1.55 6.45 -5.20
CA MET A 111 -0.72 6.78 -6.35
C MET A 111 -1.31 7.91 -7.17
N TYR A 112 -0.47 8.86 -7.57
CA TYR A 112 -0.84 9.89 -8.53
C TYR A 112 -0.85 9.28 -9.93
N ALA A 113 -1.82 9.65 -10.73
CA ALA A 113 -1.93 9.17 -12.11
C ALA A 113 -2.56 10.24 -12.98
N GLY A 114 -1.97 10.48 -14.14
CA GLY A 114 -2.49 11.44 -15.09
C GLY A 114 -2.51 12.87 -14.57
N ARG A 115 -1.58 13.23 -13.71
CA ARG A 115 -1.60 14.55 -13.08
C ARG A 115 -0.21 14.96 -12.59
N LYS A 116 -0.13 16.20 -12.13
CA LYS A 116 1.09 16.78 -11.60
C LYS A 116 1.22 16.44 -10.11
N THR A 117 2.42 16.09 -9.71
CA THR A 117 2.72 15.87 -8.30
C THR A 117 2.92 17.21 -7.58
N PRO A 118 2.88 17.22 -6.24
CA PRO A 118 3.05 18.47 -5.49
C PRO A 118 4.37 19.18 -5.75
N ASP A 119 5.43 18.43 -6.08
CA ASP A 119 6.74 19.01 -6.35
C ASP A 119 6.94 19.34 -7.83
N GLY A 120 5.88 19.31 -8.64
CA GLY A 120 5.90 19.88 -9.97
C GLY A 120 6.19 18.95 -11.13
N TYR A 121 6.26 17.66 -10.86
CA TYR A 121 6.50 16.67 -11.91
C TYR A 121 5.19 16.07 -12.39
N TYR A 122 5.22 15.48 -13.57
CA TYR A 122 4.03 14.83 -14.13
C TYR A 122 4.20 13.33 -14.18
N VAL A 123 3.10 12.63 -13.86
CA VAL A 123 3.02 11.18 -14.01
C VAL A 123 1.92 10.85 -15.01
N ASP A 124 2.12 9.79 -15.77
CA ASP A 124 1.16 9.41 -16.80
C ASP A 124 -0.07 8.72 -16.23
N GLU A 125 -0.94 8.22 -17.09
CA GLU A 125 -2.18 7.57 -16.67
C GLU A 125 -1.94 6.30 -15.86
N ASN A 126 -0.76 5.70 -15.97
CA ASN A 126 -0.37 4.53 -15.20
C ASN A 126 0.44 4.90 -13.97
N GLY A 127 0.64 6.18 -13.73
CA GLY A 127 1.38 6.69 -12.57
C GLY A 127 2.88 6.84 -12.78
N ALA A 128 3.40 6.46 -13.93
CA ALA A 128 4.84 6.53 -14.16
C ALA A 128 5.28 7.96 -14.49
N TRP A 129 6.41 8.35 -13.91
CA TRP A 129 6.97 9.68 -14.14
C TRP A 129 7.28 9.91 -15.61
N MET A 130 6.92 11.11 -16.06
CA MET A 130 7.15 11.56 -17.43
C MET A 130 8.22 12.64 -17.40
N ALA A 131 9.42 12.30 -17.86
CA ALA A 131 10.54 13.23 -17.81
C ALA A 131 10.30 14.50 -18.63
N LYS A 132 9.48 14.40 -19.67
CA LYS A 132 9.25 15.51 -20.58
C LYS A 132 7.78 15.68 -20.87
N LYS A 133 7.05 15.99 -19.81
CA LYS A 133 5.61 16.16 -19.91
C LYS A 133 5.20 17.13 -21.00
N ASN A 134 5.80 18.32 -21.00
CA ASN A 134 5.46 19.33 -21.99
C ASN A 134 5.72 18.85 -23.39
N LYS A 135 6.82 18.19 -23.55
CA LYS A 135 7.16 17.68 -24.84
C LYS A 135 6.15 16.66 -25.31
N SER A 136 5.82 15.70 -24.45
CA SER A 136 4.85 14.70 -24.85
C SER A 136 3.46 15.29 -25.02
N ALA A 137 3.14 16.32 -24.30
CA ALA A 137 1.81 16.90 -24.39
C ALA A 137 1.72 17.91 -25.50
N GLY A 138 2.77 18.59 -25.75
CA GLY A 138 2.71 19.71 -26.66
C GLY A 138 3.33 19.47 -27.98
N ILE A 139 3.95 18.37 -28.06
CA ILE A 139 4.66 18.26 -29.19
C ILE A 139 4.19 17.89 -30.30
#